data_895ecb05f0d73388aa6ad7426a1efef1
#
_entry.id   895ecb05f0d73388aa6ad7426a1efef1
#
_cell.length_a   1.000
_cell.length_b   1.000
_cell.length_c   1.000
_cell.angle_alpha   90.00
_cell.angle_beta   90.00
_cell.angle_gamma   90.00
#
_symmetry.space_group_name_H-M   'P 1'
#
loop_
_entity.id
_entity.type
_entity.pdbx_description
1 polymer ?
#
loop_
_entity_poly.entity_id
_entity_poly.type
_entity_poly.pdbx_seq_one_letter_code
_entity_poly.pdbx_strand_id
1 'polypeptide(L)'
;MSHTTIPSTMDGVYLPGDSTAVLKQFDVRPPGPGQVLLEMGASGICGSDIGYIYRGYKGYRGIDGPAYRGVVAGHEPAGRIVATGEGVTRFGVGDRVLLYHIVGCGLCDNCRRGFYISCSGDRASYGWQRDGGHARYVLAEERTCIPLPDELSFVDGALIACGFGTAYEGLRRAGVSGDHDLLVVGLGPVGLAAGMIGRGMGAATVIGVEPSTTRREWADSLGIFDATIPAGPDALDTITELTRGAGASVTIDCSGSRAGRSLALEAAAEWGNISLVGEGNDLHTEVSDTLLHKQLTIHASWVTSLPTMSELATNLVRWNLKPETVVSDIFPLSQAARAYELAAGTSRGKVCLVPDGDAA
;
A
#
# COMPACT_ATOMS: atom_id res chain seq x y z
N MET A 1 -29.74 -9.70 17.19
CA MET A 1 -28.63 -9.87 16.26
C MET A 1 -28.78 -11.24 15.63
N SER A 2 -29.07 -11.32 14.32
CA SER A 2 -29.17 -12.61 13.62
C SER A 2 -27.76 -13.20 13.57
N HIS A 3 -27.56 -14.37 14.20
CA HIS A 3 -26.32 -15.14 14.05
C HIS A 3 -26.27 -15.64 12.61
N THR A 4 -25.60 -14.91 11.74
CA THR A 4 -25.30 -15.43 10.40
C THR A 4 -24.37 -16.62 10.59
N THR A 5 -24.84 -17.81 10.23
CA THR A 5 -24.02 -19.03 10.33
C THR A 5 -22.84 -18.90 9.35
N ILE A 6 -21.61 -18.97 9.88
CA ILE A 6 -20.40 -18.96 9.07
C ILE A 6 -20.37 -20.25 8.22
N PRO A 7 -20.29 -20.17 6.90
CA PRO A 7 -20.26 -21.36 6.02
C PRO A 7 -18.92 -22.11 6.18
N SER A 8 -18.89 -23.37 5.78
CA SER A 8 -17.67 -24.18 5.78
C SER A 8 -16.74 -23.89 4.59
N THR A 9 -17.29 -23.32 3.50
CA THR A 9 -16.56 -22.97 2.28
C THR A 9 -16.98 -21.59 1.78
N MET A 10 -16.14 -20.96 0.99
CA MET A 10 -16.37 -19.66 0.37
C MET A 10 -15.70 -19.58 -1.00
N ASP A 11 -16.22 -18.70 -1.85
CA ASP A 11 -15.50 -18.28 -3.04
C ASP A 11 -14.33 -17.36 -2.66
N GLY A 12 -13.18 -17.58 -3.28
CA GLY A 12 -12.01 -16.74 -3.14
C GLY A 12 -11.26 -16.60 -4.46
N VAL A 13 -10.55 -15.51 -4.63
CA VAL A 13 -9.77 -15.25 -5.84
C VAL A 13 -8.47 -16.04 -5.79
N TYR A 14 -8.26 -16.83 -6.81
CA TYR A 14 -7.00 -17.52 -7.11
C TYR A 14 -6.36 -16.89 -8.34
N LEU A 15 -5.04 -16.74 -8.31
CA LEU A 15 -4.26 -16.19 -9.41
C LEU A 15 -3.41 -17.31 -10.04
N PRO A 16 -3.75 -17.80 -11.25
CA PRO A 16 -2.99 -18.88 -11.90
C PRO A 16 -1.57 -18.48 -12.33
N GLY A 17 -1.28 -17.17 -12.41
CA GLY A 17 0.01 -16.65 -12.87
C GLY A 17 0.13 -16.53 -14.40
N ASP A 18 -0.99 -16.51 -15.10
CA ASP A 18 -1.11 -16.42 -16.54
C ASP A 18 -1.86 -15.16 -17.01
N SER A 19 -1.89 -14.14 -16.18
CA SER A 19 -2.66 -12.90 -16.36
C SER A 19 -4.18 -13.11 -16.31
N THR A 20 -4.63 -14.11 -15.56
CA THR A 20 -6.05 -14.30 -15.22
C THR A 20 -6.27 -14.30 -13.71
N ALA A 21 -7.49 -14.02 -13.31
CA ALA A 21 -7.95 -14.18 -11.93
C ALA A 21 -9.24 -15.01 -11.96
N VAL A 22 -9.33 -16.05 -11.15
CA VAL A 22 -10.46 -16.97 -11.15
C VAL A 22 -11.00 -17.16 -9.73
N LEU A 23 -12.31 -17.37 -9.61
CA LEU A 23 -12.92 -17.77 -8.35
C LEU A 23 -12.77 -19.28 -8.17
N LYS A 24 -12.37 -19.70 -6.97
CA LYS A 24 -12.30 -21.07 -6.52
C LYS A 24 -12.94 -21.21 -5.15
N GLN A 25 -13.36 -22.43 -4.81
CA GLN A 25 -13.81 -22.75 -3.46
C GLN A 25 -12.61 -22.95 -2.53
N PHE A 26 -12.69 -22.32 -1.36
CA PHE A 26 -11.73 -22.43 -0.27
C PHE A 26 -12.46 -22.76 1.03
N ASP A 27 -11.79 -23.45 1.93
CA ASP A 27 -12.34 -23.75 3.25
C ASP A 27 -12.36 -22.50 4.13
N VAL A 28 -13.46 -22.28 4.86
CA VAL A 28 -13.54 -21.32 5.94
C VAL A 28 -13.17 -22.03 7.24
N ARG A 29 -11.95 -21.79 7.70
CA ARG A 29 -11.42 -22.42 8.91
C ARG A 29 -11.82 -21.62 10.16
N PRO A 30 -12.28 -22.28 11.23
CA PRO A 30 -12.50 -21.61 12.51
C PRO A 30 -11.19 -21.06 13.07
N PRO A 31 -11.22 -19.94 13.81
CA PRO A 31 -10.01 -19.39 14.41
C PRO A 31 -9.43 -20.29 15.50
N GLY A 32 -8.14 -20.61 15.37
CA GLY A 32 -7.35 -21.29 16.39
C GLY A 32 -6.87 -20.32 17.49
N PRO A 33 -6.03 -20.79 18.44
CA PRO A 33 -5.49 -19.96 19.51
C PRO A 33 -4.78 -18.71 18.97
N GLY A 34 -5.15 -17.53 19.51
CA GLY A 34 -4.60 -16.24 19.12
C GLY A 34 -5.00 -15.76 17.73
N GLN A 35 -6.00 -16.38 17.11
CA GLN A 35 -6.49 -16.02 15.79
C GLN A 35 -7.90 -15.44 15.85
N VAL A 36 -8.23 -14.64 14.84
CA VAL A 36 -9.56 -14.09 14.61
C VAL A 36 -10.01 -14.41 13.19
N LEU A 37 -11.31 -14.56 12.98
CA LEU A 37 -11.91 -14.66 11.65
C LEU A 37 -12.57 -13.33 11.34
N LEU A 38 -12.17 -12.71 10.22
CA LEU A 38 -12.76 -11.49 9.73
C LEU A 38 -13.77 -11.80 8.61
N GLU A 39 -14.91 -11.12 8.64
CA GLU A 39 -15.73 -10.90 7.46
C GLU A 39 -15.21 -9.65 6.75
N MET A 40 -14.87 -9.79 5.49
CA MET A 40 -14.22 -8.74 4.72
C MET A 40 -15.20 -7.62 4.36
N GLY A 41 -14.79 -6.37 4.56
CA GLY A 41 -15.49 -5.19 4.07
C GLY A 41 -14.89 -4.68 2.76
N ALA A 42 -13.57 -4.70 2.63
CA ALA A 42 -12.87 -4.32 1.40
C ALA A 42 -11.47 -4.94 1.36
N SER A 43 -10.94 -5.11 0.14
CA SER A 43 -9.54 -5.49 -0.10
C SER A 43 -9.03 -4.84 -1.37
N GLY A 44 -7.85 -4.21 -1.30
CA GLY A 44 -7.23 -3.53 -2.44
C GLY A 44 -6.43 -4.50 -3.33
N ILE A 45 -6.32 -4.16 -4.63
CA ILE A 45 -5.41 -4.82 -5.57
C ILE A 45 -4.13 -3.99 -5.65
N CYS A 46 -2.98 -4.60 -5.36
CA CYS A 46 -1.69 -3.94 -5.35
C CYS A 46 -0.86 -4.24 -6.60
N GLY A 47 0.04 -3.31 -6.95
CA GLY A 47 1.00 -3.52 -8.03
C GLY A 47 1.90 -4.73 -7.83
N SER A 48 2.19 -5.11 -6.59
CA SER A 48 2.97 -6.31 -6.26
C SER A 48 2.20 -7.60 -6.56
N ASP A 49 0.87 -7.65 -6.32
CA ASP A 49 0.04 -8.80 -6.73
C ASP A 49 0.08 -8.98 -8.25
N ILE A 50 0.06 -7.86 -9.00
CA ILE A 50 0.15 -7.87 -10.46
C ILE A 50 1.55 -8.34 -10.91
N GLY A 51 2.60 -7.75 -10.36
CA GLY A 51 3.98 -7.95 -10.81
C GLY A 51 4.59 -9.28 -10.42
N TYR A 52 4.22 -9.85 -9.27
CA TYR A 52 4.84 -11.06 -8.71
C TYR A 52 3.96 -12.32 -8.82
N ILE A 53 2.65 -12.17 -9.05
CA ILE A 53 1.70 -13.28 -9.05
C ILE A 53 0.89 -13.32 -10.35
N TYR A 54 0.12 -12.29 -10.64
CA TYR A 54 -0.84 -12.26 -11.75
C TYR A 54 -0.19 -12.48 -13.12
N ARG A 55 0.91 -11.76 -13.41
CA ARG A 55 1.66 -11.86 -14.68
C ARG A 55 2.68 -12.99 -14.73
N GLY A 56 2.73 -13.83 -13.73
CA GLY A 56 3.68 -14.94 -13.62
C GLY A 56 4.27 -15.03 -12.22
N TYR A 57 4.45 -16.24 -11.74
CA TYR A 57 4.98 -16.47 -10.40
C TYR A 57 6.45 -16.10 -10.34
N LYS A 58 6.78 -15.12 -9.52
CA LYS A 58 8.16 -14.69 -9.27
C LYS A 58 8.56 -15.00 -7.83
N GLY A 59 9.85 -15.15 -7.61
CA GLY A 59 10.42 -15.18 -6.27
C GLY A 59 10.36 -13.81 -5.61
N TYR A 60 10.38 -13.79 -4.28
CA TYR A 60 10.38 -12.57 -3.49
C TYR A 60 11.37 -12.70 -2.34
N ARG A 61 12.06 -11.62 -1.98
CA ARG A 61 13.14 -11.63 -1.00
C ARG A 61 12.73 -12.31 0.31
N GLY A 62 13.52 -13.28 0.74
CA GLY A 62 13.33 -14.05 1.97
C GLY A 62 12.20 -15.09 1.90
N ILE A 63 11.78 -15.46 0.68
CA ILE A 63 10.81 -16.54 0.44
C ILE A 63 11.41 -17.48 -0.60
N ASP A 64 11.55 -18.75 -0.23
CA ASP A 64 12.07 -19.79 -1.12
C ASP A 64 11.03 -20.15 -2.19
N GLY A 65 11.45 -20.16 -3.44
CA GLY A 65 10.62 -20.46 -4.60
C GLY A 65 9.61 -19.34 -4.93
N PRO A 66 8.49 -19.67 -5.61
CA PRO A 66 7.46 -18.69 -5.94
C PRO A 66 6.88 -18.02 -4.68
N ALA A 67 6.68 -16.70 -4.74
CA ALA A 67 6.11 -15.96 -3.63
C ALA A 67 4.68 -16.41 -3.30
N TYR A 68 3.90 -16.79 -4.31
CA TYR A 68 2.52 -17.22 -4.15
C TYR A 68 2.40 -18.73 -3.93
N ARG A 69 1.60 -19.14 -2.95
CA ARG A 69 1.41 -20.55 -2.54
C ARG A 69 0.03 -21.12 -2.90
N GLY A 70 -0.70 -20.49 -3.83
CA GLY A 70 -2.00 -20.99 -4.28
C GLY A 70 -3.14 -20.75 -3.28
N VAL A 71 -2.99 -19.81 -2.39
CA VAL A 71 -3.98 -19.38 -1.37
C VAL A 71 -4.98 -18.37 -1.95
N VAL A 72 -5.97 -17.94 -1.17
CA VAL A 72 -6.78 -16.77 -1.52
C VAL A 72 -5.88 -15.54 -1.68
N ALA A 73 -6.00 -14.83 -2.80
CA ALA A 73 -5.23 -13.64 -3.11
C ALA A 73 -5.64 -12.41 -2.26
N GLY A 74 -4.93 -11.28 -2.44
CA GLY A 74 -5.24 -9.99 -1.83
C GLY A 74 -4.60 -9.77 -0.47
N HIS A 75 -3.58 -8.90 -0.44
CA HIS A 75 -2.84 -8.61 0.79
C HIS A 75 -3.18 -7.25 1.44
N GLU A 76 -4.24 -6.60 0.99
CA GLU A 76 -4.71 -5.33 1.55
C GLU A 76 -6.10 -5.46 2.18
N PRO A 77 -6.27 -6.29 3.24
CA PRO A 77 -7.59 -6.58 3.79
C PRO A 77 -8.01 -5.64 4.91
N ALA A 78 -9.29 -5.25 4.92
CA ALA A 78 -9.97 -4.64 6.05
C ALA A 78 -11.38 -5.21 6.21
N GLY A 79 -11.84 -5.41 7.45
CA GLY A 79 -13.12 -6.04 7.71
C GLY A 79 -13.52 -6.01 9.18
N ARG A 80 -14.52 -6.82 9.51
CA ARG A 80 -15.09 -6.94 10.86
C ARG A 80 -14.81 -8.34 11.42
N ILE A 81 -14.40 -8.41 12.68
CA ILE A 81 -14.22 -9.67 13.37
C ILE A 81 -15.59 -10.34 13.61
N VAL A 82 -15.73 -11.58 13.17
CA VAL A 82 -16.96 -12.39 13.32
C VAL A 82 -16.78 -13.60 14.22
N ALA A 83 -15.53 -14.01 14.48
CA ALA A 83 -15.22 -15.05 15.47
C ALA A 83 -13.80 -14.84 16.01
N THR A 84 -13.59 -15.28 17.27
CA THR A 84 -12.31 -15.22 17.97
C THR A 84 -11.92 -16.61 18.47
N GLY A 85 -10.63 -16.94 18.36
CA GLY A 85 -10.06 -18.15 18.95
C GLY A 85 -9.69 -17.98 20.41
N GLU A 86 -9.25 -19.08 21.04
CA GLU A 86 -8.75 -19.08 22.41
C GLU A 86 -7.59 -18.10 22.58
N GLY A 87 -7.55 -17.36 23.71
CA GLY A 87 -6.45 -16.46 24.06
C GLY A 87 -6.46 -15.10 23.33
N VAL A 88 -7.45 -14.84 22.47
CA VAL A 88 -7.67 -13.50 21.90
C VAL A 88 -8.18 -12.58 23.01
N THR A 89 -7.52 -11.43 23.21
CA THR A 89 -7.80 -10.51 24.34
C THR A 89 -7.91 -9.06 23.94
N ARG A 90 -7.34 -8.66 22.79
CA ARG A 90 -7.34 -7.26 22.35
C ARG A 90 -8.57 -6.89 21.54
N PHE A 91 -9.22 -7.88 20.94
CA PHE A 91 -10.33 -7.68 20.03
C PHE A 91 -11.49 -8.63 20.36
N GLY A 92 -12.70 -8.19 19.99
CA GLY A 92 -13.92 -8.95 20.13
C GLY A 92 -14.70 -9.06 18.80
N VAL A 93 -15.74 -9.92 18.82
CA VAL A 93 -16.69 -9.98 17.70
C VAL A 93 -17.38 -8.64 17.53
N GLY A 94 -17.40 -8.14 16.31
CA GLY A 94 -17.95 -6.82 15.96
C GLY A 94 -16.89 -5.74 15.73
N ASP A 95 -15.67 -5.93 16.22
CA ASP A 95 -14.61 -4.95 16.05
C ASP A 95 -14.21 -4.78 14.57
N ARG A 96 -13.99 -3.53 14.19
CA ARG A 96 -13.53 -3.14 12.86
C ARG A 96 -12.00 -3.11 12.85
N VAL A 97 -11.38 -3.79 11.90
CA VAL A 97 -9.92 -3.86 11.81
C VAL A 97 -9.44 -3.78 10.36
N LEU A 98 -8.22 -3.27 10.18
CA LEU A 98 -7.40 -3.53 9.02
C LEU A 98 -6.29 -4.50 9.41
N LEU A 99 -5.74 -5.25 8.44
CA LEU A 99 -4.66 -6.19 8.71
C LEU A 99 -3.31 -5.63 8.27
N TYR A 100 -2.34 -5.67 9.17
CA TYR A 100 -0.95 -5.60 8.77
C TYR A 100 -0.62 -6.89 7.99
N HIS A 101 -0.37 -6.77 6.70
CA HIS A 101 -0.35 -7.92 5.79
C HIS A 101 0.81 -8.91 6.00
N ILE A 102 1.79 -8.57 6.81
CA ILE A 102 2.93 -9.45 7.11
C ILE A 102 2.75 -10.14 8.45
N VAL A 103 2.91 -11.46 8.46
CA VAL A 103 2.93 -12.28 9.66
C VAL A 103 4.39 -12.67 9.94
N GLY A 104 4.93 -12.18 11.04
CA GLY A 104 6.23 -12.57 11.55
C GLY A 104 6.12 -13.58 12.69
N CYS A 105 7.26 -14.10 13.18
CA CYS A 105 7.29 -15.05 14.30
C CYS A 105 6.80 -14.44 15.64
N GLY A 106 6.78 -13.11 15.78
CA GLY A 106 6.40 -12.39 17.00
C GLY A 106 7.47 -12.36 18.09
N LEU A 107 8.56 -13.11 17.96
CA LEU A 107 9.55 -13.36 19.02
C LEU A 107 10.90 -12.69 18.78
N CYS A 108 11.35 -12.57 17.51
CA CYS A 108 12.64 -11.95 17.19
C CYS A 108 12.60 -10.42 17.43
N ASP A 109 13.78 -9.80 17.51
CA ASP A 109 13.91 -8.38 17.83
C ASP A 109 13.18 -7.48 16.83
N ASN A 110 13.19 -7.83 15.54
CA ASN A 110 12.44 -7.09 14.53
C ASN A 110 10.92 -7.16 14.77
N CYS A 111 10.39 -8.35 15.05
CA CYS A 111 8.97 -8.52 15.36
C CYS A 111 8.56 -7.78 16.63
N ARG A 112 9.38 -7.83 17.69
CA ARG A 112 9.13 -7.10 18.95
C ARG A 112 9.09 -5.59 18.77
N ARG A 113 9.80 -5.07 17.76
CA ARG A 113 9.78 -3.66 17.37
C ARG A 113 8.67 -3.34 16.36
N GLY A 114 7.85 -4.33 15.98
CA GLY A 114 6.76 -4.17 15.01
C GLY A 114 7.17 -4.28 13.54
N PHE A 115 8.43 -4.54 13.23
CA PHE A 115 8.94 -4.72 11.86
C PHE A 115 8.84 -6.18 11.41
N TYR A 116 7.63 -6.71 11.29
CA TYR A 116 7.40 -8.09 10.85
C TYR A 116 7.93 -8.36 9.44
N ILE A 117 7.99 -7.34 8.59
CA ILE A 117 8.60 -7.41 7.25
C ILE A 117 10.07 -7.85 7.31
N SER A 118 10.76 -7.52 8.40
CA SER A 118 12.17 -7.87 8.64
C SER A 118 12.33 -9.06 9.61
N CYS A 119 11.29 -9.87 9.80
CA CYS A 119 11.35 -11.06 10.65
C CYS A 119 12.50 -11.97 10.24
N SER A 120 13.32 -12.39 11.21
CA SER A 120 14.45 -13.33 11.00
C SER A 120 14.05 -14.82 11.09
N GLY A 121 12.80 -15.09 11.48
CA GLY A 121 12.22 -16.43 11.47
C GLY A 121 11.24 -16.59 10.32
N ASP A 122 10.19 -17.38 10.55
CA ASP A 122 9.14 -17.60 9.56
C ASP A 122 8.35 -16.31 9.29
N ARG A 123 8.45 -15.83 8.06
CA ARG A 123 7.70 -14.68 7.56
C ARG A 123 6.74 -15.15 6.48
N ALA A 124 5.49 -14.73 6.60
CA ALA A 124 4.45 -14.97 5.60
C ALA A 124 3.62 -13.71 5.36
N SER A 125 2.99 -13.61 4.21
CA SER A 125 2.05 -12.54 3.88
C SER A 125 0.66 -13.13 3.61
N TYR A 126 -0.36 -12.43 4.08
CA TYR A 126 -1.73 -12.69 3.62
C TYR A 126 -1.80 -12.43 2.12
N GLY A 127 -2.61 -13.21 1.41
CA GLY A 127 -2.75 -13.13 -0.04
C GLY A 127 -1.62 -13.74 -0.84
N TRP A 128 -0.51 -14.19 -0.20
CA TRP A 128 0.66 -14.76 -0.86
C TRP A 128 1.04 -16.14 -0.33
N GLN A 129 1.29 -16.31 0.96
CA GLN A 129 1.59 -17.59 1.62
C GLN A 129 0.48 -18.04 2.56
N ARG A 130 -0.40 -17.13 2.95
CA ARG A 130 -1.62 -17.35 3.72
C ARG A 130 -2.80 -16.77 2.97
N ASP A 131 -4.00 -17.29 3.23
CA ASP A 131 -5.23 -16.77 2.63
C ASP A 131 -5.35 -15.26 2.90
N GLY A 132 -5.72 -14.52 1.86
CA GLY A 132 -5.86 -13.07 1.85
C GLY A 132 -7.29 -12.58 1.80
N GLY A 133 -7.45 -11.29 1.53
CA GLY A 133 -8.72 -10.57 1.63
C GLY A 133 -9.61 -10.63 0.39
N HIS A 134 -9.19 -11.26 -0.71
CA HIS A 134 -10.04 -11.41 -1.90
C HIS A 134 -10.97 -12.61 -1.77
N ALA A 135 -11.69 -12.69 -0.65
CA ALA A 135 -12.74 -13.63 -0.32
C ALA A 135 -13.68 -13.00 0.71
N ARG A 136 -14.76 -13.69 1.06
CA ARG A 136 -15.68 -13.19 2.08
C ARG A 136 -15.09 -13.23 3.49
N TYR A 137 -14.23 -14.21 3.79
CA TYR A 137 -13.61 -14.35 5.11
C TYR A 137 -12.09 -14.46 5.01
N VAL A 138 -11.38 -13.96 6.02
CA VAL A 138 -9.94 -14.17 6.19
C VAL A 138 -9.61 -14.53 7.63
N LEU A 139 -8.81 -15.60 7.79
CA LEU A 139 -8.29 -16.02 9.08
C LEU A 139 -6.99 -15.25 9.37
N ALA A 140 -6.94 -14.51 10.48
CA ALA A 140 -5.83 -13.64 10.81
C ALA A 140 -5.29 -13.89 12.24
N GLU A 141 -4.03 -13.58 12.44
CA GLU A 141 -3.41 -13.51 13.76
C GLU A 141 -3.86 -12.22 14.47
N GLU A 142 -4.36 -12.30 15.70
CA GLU A 142 -4.76 -11.12 16.48
C GLU A 142 -3.68 -10.02 16.45
N ARG A 143 -2.41 -10.41 16.58
CA ARG A 143 -1.27 -9.49 16.63
C ARG A 143 -1.03 -8.70 15.35
N THR A 144 -1.64 -9.10 14.22
CA THR A 144 -1.57 -8.36 12.95
C THR A 144 -2.78 -7.45 12.73
N CYS A 145 -3.79 -7.52 13.60
CA CYS A 145 -4.96 -6.67 13.54
C CYS A 145 -4.64 -5.27 14.09
N ILE A 146 -5.10 -4.25 13.38
CA ILE A 146 -5.02 -2.86 13.78
C ILE A 146 -6.44 -2.32 13.85
N PRO A 147 -6.85 -1.65 14.94
CA PRO A 147 -8.17 -1.04 15.02
C PRO A 147 -8.41 -0.08 13.85
N LEU A 148 -9.53 -0.21 13.19
CA LEU A 148 -9.97 0.74 12.15
C LEU A 148 -10.94 1.75 12.81
N PRO A 149 -10.56 3.03 12.89
CA PRO A 149 -11.43 4.09 13.41
C PRO A 149 -12.80 4.12 12.73
N ASP A 150 -13.85 4.47 13.46
CA ASP A 150 -15.21 4.50 12.91
C ASP A 150 -15.40 5.55 11.82
N GLU A 151 -14.58 6.59 11.83
CA GLU A 151 -14.56 7.65 10.83
C GLU A 151 -14.01 7.16 9.46
N LEU A 152 -13.30 6.04 9.42
CA LEU A 152 -12.72 5.48 8.20
C LEU A 152 -13.59 4.31 7.69
N SER A 153 -13.78 4.24 6.38
CA SER A 153 -14.48 3.12 5.74
C SER A 153 -13.59 1.87 5.70
N PHE A 154 -14.13 0.70 5.35
CA PHE A 154 -13.32 -0.49 5.09
C PHE A 154 -12.42 -0.31 3.86
N VAL A 155 -12.85 0.48 2.87
CA VAL A 155 -12.00 0.84 1.73
C VAL A 155 -10.79 1.64 2.19
N ASP A 156 -10.99 2.64 3.08
CA ASP A 156 -9.87 3.37 3.70
C ASP A 156 -8.90 2.41 4.41
N GLY A 157 -9.44 1.48 5.22
CA GLY A 157 -8.65 0.48 5.93
C GLY A 157 -7.85 -0.41 4.99
N ALA A 158 -8.43 -0.84 3.87
CA ALA A 158 -7.76 -1.66 2.88
C ALA A 158 -6.55 -0.92 2.27
N LEU A 159 -6.66 0.37 1.98
CA LEU A 159 -5.56 1.14 1.42
C LEU A 159 -4.43 1.38 2.45
N ILE A 160 -4.78 1.56 3.74
CA ILE A 160 -3.81 1.71 4.83
C ILE A 160 -2.95 0.44 4.95
N ALA A 161 -3.52 -0.73 4.75
CA ALA A 161 -2.87 -2.03 4.94
C ALA A 161 -1.58 -2.23 4.14
N CYS A 162 -1.38 -1.53 3.02
CA CYS A 162 -0.16 -1.59 2.21
C CYS A 162 0.27 -0.22 1.68
N GLY A 163 -0.38 0.31 0.65
CA GLY A 163 0.08 1.46 -0.13
C GLY A 163 0.26 2.73 0.71
N PHE A 164 -0.72 3.08 1.52
CA PHE A 164 -0.67 4.25 2.41
C PHE A 164 0.35 4.07 3.53
N GLY A 165 0.39 2.88 4.16
CA GLY A 165 1.40 2.57 5.18
C GLY A 165 2.82 2.68 4.64
N THR A 166 3.07 2.19 3.43
CA THR A 166 4.37 2.25 2.75
C THR A 166 4.77 3.70 2.43
N ALA A 167 3.85 4.49 1.87
CA ALA A 167 4.08 5.91 1.59
C ALA A 167 4.38 6.70 2.87
N TYR A 168 3.59 6.47 3.93
CA TYR A 168 3.76 7.14 5.21
C TYR A 168 5.12 6.85 5.86
N GLU A 169 5.57 5.59 5.88
CA GLU A 169 6.89 5.23 6.38
C GLU A 169 7.99 5.96 5.59
N GLY A 170 7.88 5.99 4.26
CA GLY A 170 8.84 6.70 3.40
C GLY A 170 8.92 8.20 3.71
N LEU A 171 7.77 8.87 3.82
CA LEU A 171 7.69 10.30 4.11
C LEU A 171 8.17 10.64 5.53
N ARG A 172 7.82 9.81 6.53
CA ARG A 172 8.32 9.96 7.90
C ARG A 172 9.84 9.89 7.96
N ARG A 173 10.43 8.91 7.28
CA ARG A 173 11.89 8.74 7.23
C ARG A 173 12.59 9.89 6.53
N ALA A 174 11.95 10.45 5.50
CA ALA A 174 12.45 11.64 4.80
C ALA A 174 12.17 12.96 5.54
N GLY A 175 11.41 12.93 6.64
CA GLY A 175 11.19 14.06 7.52
C GLY A 175 10.33 15.18 6.92
N VAL A 176 9.30 14.84 6.15
CA VAL A 176 8.37 15.85 5.59
C VAL A 176 7.79 16.73 6.67
N SER A 177 7.78 18.05 6.44
CA SER A 177 7.28 19.07 7.37
C SER A 177 6.69 20.27 6.61
N GLY A 178 6.20 21.29 7.36
CA GLY A 178 5.47 22.44 6.84
C GLY A 178 6.29 23.44 6.00
N ASP A 179 7.59 23.34 5.99
CA ASP A 179 8.52 24.19 5.21
C ASP A 179 9.12 23.47 3.99
N HIS A 180 8.68 22.22 3.73
CA HIS A 180 9.21 21.42 2.65
C HIS A 180 8.34 21.47 1.38
N ASP A 181 9.01 21.63 0.23
CA ASP A 181 8.47 21.29 -1.08
C ASP A 181 8.67 19.78 -1.30
N LEU A 182 7.57 19.05 -1.48
CA LEU A 182 7.54 17.60 -1.69
C LEU A 182 7.36 17.27 -3.17
N LEU A 183 8.31 16.53 -3.75
CA LEU A 183 8.19 15.97 -5.08
C LEU A 183 7.82 14.47 -5.01
N VAL A 184 6.75 14.08 -5.67
CA VAL A 184 6.29 12.69 -5.80
C VAL A 184 6.50 12.22 -7.23
N VAL A 185 7.36 11.23 -7.44
CA VAL A 185 7.65 10.65 -8.75
C VAL A 185 6.92 9.33 -8.94
N GLY A 186 5.99 9.31 -9.90
CA GLY A 186 5.06 8.20 -10.15
C GLY A 186 3.75 8.36 -9.38
N LEU A 187 2.64 8.66 -10.08
CA LEU A 187 1.32 8.90 -9.51
C LEU A 187 0.38 7.68 -9.61
N GLY A 188 0.95 6.48 -9.47
CA GLY A 188 0.17 5.29 -9.16
C GLY A 188 -0.42 5.35 -7.74
N PRO A 189 -1.13 4.30 -7.27
CA PRO A 189 -1.77 4.31 -5.95
C PRO A 189 -0.87 4.72 -4.78
N VAL A 190 0.41 4.31 -4.78
CA VAL A 190 1.38 4.70 -3.73
C VAL A 190 1.78 6.17 -3.85
N GLY A 191 1.92 6.70 -5.08
CA GLY A 191 2.24 8.11 -5.27
C GLY A 191 1.07 9.04 -4.91
N LEU A 192 -0.17 8.65 -5.25
CA LEU A 192 -1.36 9.37 -4.79
C LEU A 192 -1.46 9.37 -3.25
N ALA A 193 -1.17 8.24 -2.61
CA ALA A 193 -1.07 8.14 -1.15
C ALA A 193 0.03 9.08 -0.60
N ALA A 194 1.20 9.09 -1.22
CA ALA A 194 2.31 9.96 -0.80
C ALA A 194 1.96 11.44 -0.90
N GLY A 195 1.30 11.87 -1.97
CA GLY A 195 0.82 13.24 -2.13
C GLY A 195 -0.19 13.62 -1.05
N MET A 196 -1.22 12.78 -0.84
CA MET A 196 -2.25 13.00 0.18
C MET A 196 -1.66 13.06 1.59
N ILE A 197 -0.80 12.12 1.95
CA ILE A 197 -0.15 12.06 3.27
C ILE A 197 0.81 13.25 3.43
N GLY A 198 1.56 13.62 2.39
CA GLY A 198 2.45 14.78 2.41
C GLY A 198 1.70 16.07 2.76
N ARG A 199 0.50 16.25 2.21
CA ARG A 199 -0.41 17.35 2.61
C ARG A 199 -0.79 17.24 4.09
N GLY A 200 -1.19 16.06 4.55
CA GLY A 200 -1.54 15.83 5.95
C GLY A 200 -0.38 16.10 6.91
N MET A 201 0.85 15.81 6.52
CA MET A 201 2.07 16.13 7.27
C MET A 201 2.45 17.61 7.18
N GLY A 202 1.77 18.39 6.34
CA GLY A 202 1.90 19.82 6.25
C GLY A 202 2.89 20.32 5.16
N ALA A 203 3.29 19.50 4.18
CA ALA A 203 4.14 19.93 3.08
C ALA A 203 3.63 21.25 2.47
N ALA A 204 4.53 22.22 2.29
CA ALA A 204 4.20 23.55 1.79
C ALA A 204 3.72 23.50 0.32
N THR A 205 4.42 22.69 -0.48
CA THR A 205 4.07 22.43 -1.88
C THR A 205 4.13 20.91 -2.12
N VAL A 206 3.21 20.38 -2.92
CA VAL A 206 3.23 18.97 -3.35
C VAL A 206 3.19 18.92 -4.88
N ILE A 207 4.27 18.47 -5.49
CA ILE A 207 4.43 18.37 -6.94
C ILE A 207 4.41 16.89 -7.34
N GLY A 208 3.63 16.53 -8.37
CA GLY A 208 3.56 15.17 -8.89
C GLY A 208 4.17 15.05 -10.28
N VAL A 209 4.90 13.95 -10.55
CA VAL A 209 5.42 13.60 -11.88
C VAL A 209 4.90 12.25 -12.32
N GLU A 210 4.27 12.18 -13.50
CA GLU A 210 3.70 10.95 -14.05
C GLU A 210 3.71 10.98 -15.60
N PRO A 211 4.18 9.93 -16.28
CA PRO A 211 4.16 9.88 -17.74
C PRO A 211 2.74 9.73 -18.33
N SER A 212 1.84 9.02 -17.65
CA SER A 212 0.48 8.77 -18.13
C SER A 212 -0.41 10.00 -18.01
N THR A 213 -0.92 10.51 -19.12
CA THR A 213 -1.89 11.61 -19.14
C THR A 213 -3.14 11.29 -18.33
N THR A 214 -3.70 10.08 -18.50
CA THR A 214 -4.90 9.67 -17.76
C THR A 214 -4.71 9.69 -16.24
N ARG A 215 -3.51 9.27 -15.74
CA ARG A 215 -3.21 9.32 -14.31
C ARG A 215 -2.96 10.73 -13.82
N ARG A 216 -2.34 11.60 -14.63
CA ARG A 216 -2.19 13.02 -14.27
C ARG A 216 -3.53 13.71 -14.15
N GLU A 217 -4.40 13.57 -15.16
CA GLU A 217 -5.76 14.12 -15.15
C GLU A 217 -6.55 13.64 -13.92
N TRP A 218 -6.40 12.37 -13.55
CA TRP A 218 -7.00 11.84 -12.33
C TRP A 218 -6.40 12.48 -11.08
N ALA A 219 -5.08 12.58 -10.96
CA ALA A 219 -4.41 13.21 -9.84
C ALA A 219 -4.81 14.70 -9.70
N ASP A 220 -4.91 15.44 -10.81
CA ASP A 220 -5.38 16.83 -10.84
C ASP A 220 -6.82 16.94 -10.32
N SER A 221 -7.69 16.02 -10.73
CA SER A 221 -9.09 16.02 -10.30
C SER A 221 -9.29 15.80 -8.81
N LEU A 222 -8.31 15.17 -8.14
CA LEU A 222 -8.32 14.93 -6.69
C LEU A 222 -7.92 16.15 -5.86
N GLY A 223 -7.29 17.18 -6.47
CA GLY A 223 -6.84 18.37 -5.77
C GLY A 223 -5.75 18.13 -4.72
N ILE A 224 -5.01 17.01 -4.83
CA ILE A 224 -3.94 16.63 -3.90
C ILE A 224 -2.64 17.40 -4.19
N PHE A 225 -2.34 17.59 -5.47
CA PHE A 225 -1.09 18.21 -5.94
C PHE A 225 -1.30 19.69 -6.28
N ASP A 226 -0.31 20.53 -6.01
CA ASP A 226 -0.29 21.92 -6.49
C ASP A 226 0.00 21.98 -7.98
N ALA A 227 0.77 21.00 -8.48
CA ALA A 227 1.02 20.81 -9.91
C ALA A 227 1.27 19.33 -10.19
N THR A 228 0.74 18.83 -11.31
CA THR A 228 1.17 17.56 -11.89
C THR A 228 1.83 17.82 -13.25
N ILE A 229 3.00 17.24 -13.46
CA ILE A 229 3.80 17.47 -14.65
C ILE A 229 4.09 16.16 -15.39
N PRO A 230 4.20 16.18 -16.72
CA PRO A 230 4.58 15.00 -17.47
C PRO A 230 6.04 14.62 -17.16
N ALA A 231 6.32 13.31 -17.06
CA ALA A 231 7.68 12.85 -17.07
C ALA A 231 8.28 13.05 -18.48
N GLY A 232 9.44 13.67 -18.54
CA GLY A 232 10.10 13.99 -19.82
C GLY A 232 11.31 14.91 -19.63
N PRO A 233 11.93 15.34 -20.73
CA PRO A 233 13.15 16.14 -20.68
C PRO A 233 12.98 17.48 -19.96
N ASP A 234 11.79 18.08 -20.02
CA ASP A 234 11.51 19.38 -19.42
C ASP A 234 11.05 19.28 -17.94
N ALA A 235 10.93 18.06 -17.40
CA ALA A 235 10.40 17.84 -16.05
C ALA A 235 11.29 18.51 -14.98
N LEU A 236 12.62 18.40 -15.11
CA LEU A 236 13.57 18.99 -14.16
C LEU A 236 13.48 20.51 -14.15
N ASP A 237 13.41 21.14 -15.32
CA ASP A 237 13.30 22.61 -15.44
C ASP A 237 11.99 23.10 -14.83
N THR A 238 10.88 22.42 -15.11
CA THR A 238 9.56 22.74 -14.53
C THR A 238 9.57 22.60 -13.00
N ILE A 239 10.19 21.53 -12.44
CA ILE A 239 10.31 21.37 -10.99
C ILE A 239 11.15 22.52 -10.41
N THR A 240 12.25 22.86 -11.06
CA THR A 240 13.14 23.96 -10.63
C THR A 240 12.39 25.29 -10.58
N GLU A 241 11.57 25.60 -11.57
CA GLU A 241 10.70 26.79 -11.57
C GLU A 241 9.68 26.76 -10.42
N LEU A 242 8.96 25.64 -10.24
CA LEU A 242 7.96 25.48 -9.18
C LEU A 242 8.54 25.58 -7.77
N THR A 243 9.83 25.19 -7.61
CA THR A 243 10.57 25.27 -6.35
C THR A 243 11.46 26.52 -6.25
N ARG A 244 11.20 27.53 -7.06
CA ARG A 244 11.90 28.82 -7.04
C ARG A 244 13.43 28.71 -7.21
N GLY A 245 13.90 27.73 -7.96
CA GLY A 245 15.29 27.46 -8.24
C GLY A 245 16.03 26.59 -7.23
N ALA A 246 15.40 26.24 -6.11
CA ALA A 246 16.04 25.48 -5.02
C ALA A 246 16.02 23.95 -5.22
N GLY A 247 15.07 23.41 -6.00
CA GLY A 247 14.75 22.01 -6.01
C GLY A 247 13.82 21.61 -4.86
N ALA A 248 13.34 20.35 -4.84
CA ALA A 248 12.46 19.86 -3.81
C ALA A 248 13.22 19.45 -2.54
N SER A 249 12.79 19.94 -1.37
CA SER A 249 13.41 19.61 -0.07
C SER A 249 13.29 18.12 0.25
N VAL A 250 12.16 17.52 -0.15
CA VAL A 250 11.92 16.08 -0.04
C VAL A 250 11.45 15.53 -1.37
N THR A 251 12.04 14.43 -1.82
CA THR A 251 11.55 13.67 -2.98
C THR A 251 11.19 12.25 -2.58
N ILE A 252 10.14 11.70 -3.19
CA ILE A 252 9.78 10.31 -3.00
C ILE A 252 9.57 9.61 -4.34
N ASP A 253 10.36 8.54 -4.60
CA ASP A 253 10.15 7.67 -5.76
C ASP A 253 9.13 6.58 -5.44
N CYS A 254 7.96 6.68 -6.06
CA CYS A 254 6.91 5.69 -6.06
C CYS A 254 6.82 4.92 -7.39
N SER A 255 7.65 5.28 -8.37
CA SER A 255 7.63 4.70 -9.71
C SER A 255 8.38 3.37 -9.82
N GLY A 256 9.45 3.21 -9.03
CA GLY A 256 10.40 2.11 -9.15
C GLY A 256 11.10 2.06 -10.51
N SER A 257 11.01 3.12 -11.32
CA SER A 257 11.66 3.19 -12.63
C SER A 257 13.06 3.82 -12.52
N ARG A 258 13.98 3.44 -13.41
CA ARG A 258 15.32 4.02 -13.44
C ARG A 258 15.26 5.54 -13.68
N ALA A 259 14.46 5.98 -14.66
CA ALA A 259 14.32 7.40 -14.98
C ALA A 259 13.66 8.18 -13.84
N GLY A 260 12.65 7.61 -13.16
CA GLY A 260 12.01 8.26 -12.03
C GLY A 260 12.96 8.44 -10.84
N ARG A 261 13.82 7.45 -10.56
CA ARG A 261 14.84 7.55 -9.51
C ARG A 261 15.89 8.60 -9.82
N SER A 262 16.37 8.67 -11.09
CA SER A 262 17.30 9.72 -11.50
C SER A 262 16.68 11.10 -11.32
N LEU A 263 15.44 11.29 -11.80
CA LEU A 263 14.73 12.56 -11.62
C LEU A 263 14.55 12.92 -10.14
N ALA A 264 14.22 11.95 -9.27
CA ALA A 264 14.06 12.21 -7.83
C ALA A 264 15.37 12.72 -7.18
N LEU A 265 16.53 12.22 -7.63
CA LEU A 265 17.84 12.69 -7.16
C LEU A 265 18.21 14.05 -7.75
N GLU A 266 18.04 14.22 -9.06
CA GLU A 266 18.40 15.43 -9.79
C GLU A 266 17.57 16.64 -9.34
N ALA A 267 16.27 16.43 -9.07
CA ALA A 267 15.34 17.47 -8.65
C ALA A 267 15.40 17.80 -7.14
N ALA A 268 16.15 17.02 -6.35
CA ALA A 268 16.31 17.31 -4.93
C ALA A 268 17.12 18.59 -4.70
N ALA A 269 16.71 19.38 -3.72
CA ALA A 269 17.44 20.55 -3.24
C ALA A 269 18.78 20.14 -2.57
N GLU A 270 19.68 21.09 -2.38
CA GLU A 270 20.82 20.90 -1.48
C GLU A 270 20.33 20.54 -0.07
N TRP A 271 21.00 19.58 0.59
CA TRP A 271 20.58 18.98 1.87
C TRP A 271 19.23 18.26 1.83
N GLY A 272 18.72 17.98 0.63
CA GLY A 272 17.44 17.31 0.44
C GLY A 272 17.43 15.86 0.88
N ASN A 273 16.23 15.36 1.21
CA ASN A 273 15.99 13.98 1.58
C ASN A 273 15.23 13.26 0.46
N ILE A 274 15.72 12.08 0.09
CA ILE A 274 15.13 11.25 -0.95
C ILE A 274 14.61 9.97 -0.31
N SER A 275 13.34 9.61 -0.54
CA SER A 275 12.78 8.32 -0.15
C SER A 275 12.57 7.43 -1.37
N LEU A 276 13.22 6.27 -1.39
CA LEU A 276 13.04 5.24 -2.42
C LEU A 276 12.05 4.20 -1.90
N VAL A 277 10.86 4.15 -2.50
CA VAL A 277 9.74 3.29 -2.11
C VAL A 277 9.32 2.35 -3.23
N GLY A 278 9.39 2.81 -4.48
CA GLY A 278 9.05 2.01 -5.66
C GLY A 278 9.98 0.80 -5.81
N GLU A 279 9.43 -0.41 -5.93
CA GLU A 279 10.22 -1.63 -6.16
C GLU A 279 10.66 -1.79 -7.62
N GLY A 280 11.75 -2.53 -7.81
CA GLY A 280 12.32 -2.86 -9.12
C GLY A 280 13.48 -1.97 -9.50
N ASN A 281 14.12 -2.31 -10.62
CA ASN A 281 15.22 -1.61 -11.26
C ASN A 281 16.41 -1.25 -10.34
N ASP A 282 17.37 -0.56 -10.89
CA ASP A 282 18.60 -0.09 -10.25
C ASP A 282 18.58 1.44 -10.12
N LEU A 283 19.61 1.95 -9.48
CA LEU A 283 19.89 3.38 -9.34
C LEU A 283 21.27 3.65 -9.94
N HIS A 284 21.34 4.54 -10.93
CA HIS A 284 22.56 5.04 -11.51
C HIS A 284 22.62 6.54 -11.30
N THR A 285 23.74 7.04 -10.76
CA THR A 285 23.93 8.47 -10.53
C THR A 285 25.41 8.81 -10.45
N GLU A 286 25.74 10.02 -10.80
CA GLU A 286 27.06 10.62 -10.52
C GLU A 286 27.15 11.00 -9.05
N VAL A 287 28.09 10.38 -8.35
CA VAL A 287 28.18 10.52 -6.88
C VAL A 287 28.59 11.93 -6.50
N SER A 288 29.61 12.51 -7.17
CA SER A 288 30.13 13.83 -6.78
C SER A 288 29.13 14.94 -6.99
N ASP A 289 28.65 15.11 -8.23
CA ASP A 289 27.79 16.24 -8.57
C ASP A 289 26.37 16.10 -8.03
N THR A 290 25.82 14.87 -8.03
CA THR A 290 24.44 14.65 -7.61
C THR A 290 24.29 14.44 -6.10
N LEU A 291 25.17 13.65 -5.48
CA LEU A 291 25.00 13.28 -4.07
C LEU A 291 25.87 14.12 -3.13
N LEU A 292 27.21 14.19 -3.39
CA LEU A 292 28.14 14.83 -2.46
C LEU A 292 27.99 16.35 -2.45
N HIS A 293 27.95 16.99 -3.61
CA HIS A 293 27.89 18.45 -3.67
C HIS A 293 26.53 18.97 -3.19
N LYS A 294 25.45 18.22 -3.40
CA LYS A 294 24.13 18.52 -2.85
C LYS A 294 23.94 18.01 -1.42
N GLN A 295 24.86 17.21 -0.86
CA GLN A 295 24.79 16.64 0.49
C GLN A 295 23.47 15.89 0.75
N LEU A 296 23.03 15.07 -0.20
CA LEU A 296 21.76 14.39 -0.16
C LEU A 296 21.72 13.22 0.85
N THR A 297 20.58 13.03 1.47
CA THR A 297 20.28 11.83 2.28
C THR A 297 19.29 10.93 1.57
N ILE A 298 19.67 9.66 1.38
CA ILE A 298 18.79 8.66 0.72
C ILE A 298 18.27 7.68 1.75
N HIS A 299 16.94 7.59 1.84
CA HIS A 299 16.19 6.66 2.67
C HIS A 299 15.59 5.56 1.79
N ALA A 300 16.03 4.31 1.95
CA ALA A 300 15.34 3.17 1.37
C ALA A 300 14.23 2.73 2.32
N SER A 301 12.98 2.68 1.86
CA SER A 301 11.83 2.32 2.67
C SER A 301 11.04 1.18 2.02
N TRP A 302 10.85 0.09 2.74
CA TRP A 302 10.15 -1.09 2.26
C TRP A 302 9.06 -1.51 3.24
N VAL A 303 7.79 -1.38 2.81
CA VAL A 303 6.62 -1.58 3.68
C VAL A 303 6.63 -0.57 4.85
N THR A 304 6.13 -0.93 6.00
CA THR A 304 6.09 -0.12 7.22
C THR A 304 6.18 -1.02 8.45
N SER A 305 6.22 -0.45 9.63
CA SER A 305 6.02 -1.20 10.88
C SER A 305 4.54 -1.22 11.28
N LEU A 306 4.14 -2.20 12.09
CA LEU A 306 2.79 -2.29 12.64
C LEU A 306 2.43 -1.04 13.48
N PRO A 307 3.30 -0.52 14.37
CA PRO A 307 3.04 0.73 15.08
C PRO A 307 2.86 1.94 14.16
N THR A 308 3.69 2.08 13.13
CA THR A 308 3.57 3.19 12.16
C THR A 308 2.26 3.11 11.37
N MET A 309 1.82 1.90 11.00
CA MET A 309 0.53 1.73 10.32
C MET A 309 -0.64 2.10 11.23
N SER A 310 -0.59 1.74 12.51
CA SER A 310 -1.59 2.13 13.51
C SER A 310 -1.61 3.66 13.74
N GLU A 311 -0.44 4.28 13.79
CA GLU A 311 -0.30 5.73 13.89
C GLU A 311 -0.91 6.44 12.67
N LEU A 312 -0.68 5.92 11.46
CA LEU A 312 -1.28 6.45 10.24
C LEU A 312 -2.81 6.44 10.30
N ALA A 313 -3.42 5.33 10.72
CA ALA A 313 -4.88 5.24 10.83
C ALA A 313 -5.44 6.36 11.75
N THR A 314 -4.78 6.64 12.86
CA THR A 314 -5.14 7.74 13.75
C THR A 314 -4.92 9.12 13.12
N ASN A 315 -3.82 9.30 12.42
CA ASN A 315 -3.47 10.58 11.80
C ASN A 315 -4.39 10.92 10.63
N LEU A 316 -4.82 9.94 9.83
CA LEU A 316 -5.80 10.17 8.76
C LEU A 316 -7.11 10.78 9.28
N VAL A 317 -7.58 10.30 10.42
CA VAL A 317 -8.74 10.91 11.10
C VAL A 317 -8.43 12.35 11.51
N ARG A 318 -7.29 12.60 12.16
CA ARG A 318 -6.88 13.95 12.61
C ARG A 318 -6.74 14.93 11.45
N TRP A 319 -6.21 14.47 10.31
CA TRP A 319 -6.02 15.27 9.11
C TRP A 319 -7.30 15.40 8.28
N ASN A 320 -8.37 14.70 8.65
CA ASN A 320 -9.61 14.59 7.87
C ASN A 320 -9.37 14.11 6.44
N LEU A 321 -8.48 13.13 6.28
CA LEU A 321 -8.13 12.52 5.02
C LEU A 321 -8.80 11.15 4.87
N LYS A 322 -9.32 10.88 3.70
CA LYS A 322 -9.99 9.63 3.33
C LYS A 322 -9.21 8.92 2.22
N PRO A 323 -8.47 7.86 2.52
CA PRO A 323 -7.77 7.07 1.51
C PRO A 323 -8.63 6.64 0.31
N GLU A 324 -9.91 6.35 0.53
CA GLU A 324 -10.85 5.98 -0.55
C GLU A 324 -10.96 7.02 -1.67
N THR A 325 -10.59 8.28 -1.43
CA THR A 325 -10.55 9.35 -2.44
C THR A 325 -9.66 8.99 -3.63
N VAL A 326 -8.61 8.19 -3.44
CA VAL A 326 -7.72 7.75 -4.54
C VAL A 326 -8.18 6.47 -5.22
N VAL A 327 -9.33 5.93 -4.84
CA VAL A 327 -9.93 4.75 -5.48
C VAL A 327 -10.65 5.19 -6.75
N SER A 328 -10.24 4.64 -7.87
CA SER A 328 -10.89 4.92 -9.16
C SER A 328 -12.01 3.94 -9.47
N ASP A 329 -11.94 2.73 -8.94
CA ASP A 329 -12.87 1.65 -9.27
C ASP A 329 -13.06 0.68 -8.11
N ILE A 330 -14.32 0.33 -7.83
CA ILE A 330 -14.69 -0.69 -6.85
C ILE A 330 -15.49 -1.77 -7.57
N PHE A 331 -15.13 -3.03 -7.35
CA PHE A 331 -15.79 -4.18 -7.95
C PHE A 331 -16.28 -5.13 -6.87
N PRO A 332 -17.44 -5.78 -7.05
CA PRO A 332 -17.82 -6.92 -6.25
C PRO A 332 -16.84 -8.09 -6.51
N LEU A 333 -16.68 -8.97 -5.51
CA LEU A 333 -15.76 -10.11 -5.59
C LEU A 333 -16.00 -11.00 -6.81
N SER A 334 -17.25 -11.17 -7.22
CA SER A 334 -17.64 -11.91 -8.42
C SER A 334 -17.07 -11.33 -9.73
N GLN A 335 -16.65 -10.08 -9.72
CA GLN A 335 -16.03 -9.41 -10.87
C GLN A 335 -14.50 -9.29 -10.74
N ALA A 336 -13.87 -10.08 -9.89
CA ALA A 336 -12.43 -10.01 -9.64
C ALA A 336 -11.57 -10.13 -10.91
N ALA A 337 -11.98 -10.94 -11.89
CA ALA A 337 -11.26 -11.06 -13.16
C ALA A 337 -11.14 -9.71 -13.89
N ARG A 338 -12.26 -8.97 -13.98
CA ARG A 338 -12.29 -7.63 -14.59
C ARG A 338 -11.49 -6.61 -13.76
N ALA A 339 -11.59 -6.68 -12.43
CA ALA A 339 -10.85 -5.80 -11.54
C ALA A 339 -9.34 -5.96 -11.69
N TYR A 340 -8.84 -7.21 -11.77
CA TYR A 340 -7.43 -7.51 -12.00
C TYR A 340 -6.96 -7.08 -13.39
N GLU A 341 -7.75 -7.29 -14.43
CA GLU A 341 -7.47 -6.82 -15.79
C GLU A 341 -7.30 -5.29 -15.82
N LEU A 342 -8.25 -4.56 -15.22
CA LEU A 342 -8.16 -3.11 -15.11
C LEU A 342 -6.93 -2.65 -14.30
N ALA A 343 -6.71 -3.25 -13.13
CA ALA A 343 -5.58 -2.91 -12.27
C ALA A 343 -4.22 -3.19 -12.93
N ALA A 344 -4.13 -4.24 -13.76
CA ALA A 344 -2.92 -4.60 -14.48
C ALA A 344 -2.63 -3.70 -15.70
N GLY A 345 -3.62 -2.96 -16.20
CA GLY A 345 -3.54 -2.21 -17.46
C GLY A 345 -3.74 -0.71 -17.30
N THR A 346 -4.99 -0.28 -17.29
CA THR A 346 -5.39 1.11 -17.53
C THR A 346 -5.96 1.84 -16.33
N SER A 347 -5.88 1.27 -15.12
CA SER A 347 -6.41 1.96 -13.93
C SER A 347 -5.72 3.31 -13.73
N ARG A 348 -6.52 4.33 -13.49
CA ARG A 348 -6.06 5.69 -13.18
C ARG A 348 -5.72 5.87 -11.70
N GLY A 349 -6.39 5.12 -10.82
CA GLY A 349 -6.22 5.14 -9.37
C GLY A 349 -6.16 3.73 -8.79
N LYS A 350 -6.50 3.60 -7.52
CA LYS A 350 -6.58 2.31 -6.83
C LYS A 350 -7.82 1.55 -7.26
N VAL A 351 -7.70 0.23 -7.38
CA VAL A 351 -8.81 -0.70 -7.61
C VAL A 351 -9.03 -1.52 -6.34
N CYS A 352 -10.28 -1.64 -5.91
CA CYS A 352 -10.66 -2.41 -4.73
C CYS A 352 -11.73 -3.46 -5.05
N LEU A 353 -11.72 -4.55 -4.29
CA LEU A 353 -12.77 -5.55 -4.23
C LEU A 353 -13.55 -5.40 -2.93
N VAL A 354 -14.87 -5.56 -3.01
CA VAL A 354 -15.80 -5.60 -1.88
C VAL A 354 -16.64 -6.89 -1.95
N PRO A 355 -17.25 -7.33 -0.84
CA PRO A 355 -18.16 -8.47 -0.88
C PRO A 355 -19.31 -8.28 -1.87
N ASP A 356 -19.80 -9.39 -2.44
CA ASP A 356 -20.99 -9.33 -3.30
C ASP A 356 -22.21 -8.88 -2.49
N GLY A 357 -22.93 -7.89 -3.01
CA GLY A 357 -24.11 -7.29 -2.35
C GLY A 357 -23.84 -5.94 -1.67
N ASP A 358 -22.59 -5.54 -1.46
CA ASP A 358 -22.21 -4.28 -0.82
C ASP A 358 -21.70 -3.22 -1.83
N ALA A 359 -21.67 -3.54 -3.13
CA ALA A 359 -21.33 -2.60 -4.19
C ALA A 359 -22.57 -1.75 -4.55
N ALA A 360 -22.74 -0.63 -3.90
CA ALA A 360 -23.71 0.41 -4.27
C ALA A 360 -23.01 1.76 -4.41
#